data_ba4f8ce498787e9c0add23d4f8110833
#
_entry.id   ba4f8ce498787e9c0add23d4f8110833
#
_cell.length_a   1.000
_cell.length_b   1.000
_cell.length_c   1.000
_cell.angle_alpha   90.00
_cell.angle_beta   90.00
_cell.angle_gamma   90.00
#
_symmetry.space_group_name_H-M   'P 1'
#
loop_
_entity.id
_entity.type
_entity.pdbx_description
1 polymer ?
#
loop_
_entity_poly.entity_id
_entity_poly.type
_entity_poly.pdbx_seq_one_letter_code
_entity_poly.pdbx_strand_id
1 'polypeptide(L)'
;EGDLHDLSAWEKNGPPALRVTMEQPQRLYLRGFVGEVYTGRSWQPLDPQTLADEAGRFYWLHEKGYYAQSAVGTAAVLAGQTQVQTVTVTNLSACGAQAYLPTGLADNALLEPDRIGDRAAKAPGETYSCSCAVGGLRDWYAAQQALADDPDGAAQWLTLDEGYRAFAEAQFLELTPEAAGAAQALLGSELQGKTLPEILQAIRQTLTEHFVYDESVSTQNGTQDFFQYVQSVTARGYSVHYATAAVLMLRYCGVPARYAEGYYLSGQDAASGEQTFELDETHAHAWAEYYLTGVGWVPFEVTPGYVEAEDLGAGGEASGKQYENTQLPPVVEQPEQQAPQEETQRSFRWWLAAIPLAAALLALVLCQLWRRRR
;
A
#
# COMPACT_ATOMS: atom_id res chain seq x y z
N GLU A 1 11.33 -1.13 9.71
CA GLU A 1 10.19 -0.48 9.06
C GLU A 1 10.60 -0.03 7.66
N GLY A 2 9.74 -0.25 6.69
CA GLY A 2 9.95 0.17 5.31
C GLY A 2 11.03 -0.58 4.53
N ASP A 3 11.77 -1.50 5.11
CA ASP A 3 12.75 -2.33 4.38
C ASP A 3 12.03 -3.46 3.66
N LEU A 4 12.24 -3.55 2.35
CA LEU A 4 11.64 -4.55 1.46
C LEU A 4 12.69 -5.54 0.93
N HIS A 5 13.93 -5.45 1.43
CA HIS A 5 15.00 -6.30 0.97
C HIS A 5 14.95 -7.66 1.69
N ASP A 6 14.81 -8.72 0.90
CA ASP A 6 14.85 -10.10 1.37
C ASP A 6 13.88 -10.37 2.56
N LEU A 7 12.61 -10.00 2.38
CA LEU A 7 11.58 -10.23 3.38
C LEU A 7 11.44 -11.73 3.71
N SER A 8 11.50 -12.06 5.00
CA SER A 8 11.24 -13.41 5.51
C SER A 8 9.74 -13.68 5.67
N ALA A 9 9.39 -14.94 5.87
CA ALA A 9 8.06 -15.33 6.32
C ALA A 9 7.67 -14.56 7.60
N TRP A 10 6.39 -14.20 7.69
CA TRP A 10 5.89 -13.46 8.84
C TRP A 10 5.68 -14.38 10.04
N GLU A 11 6.48 -14.19 11.09
CA GLU A 11 6.36 -14.92 12.36
C GLU A 11 5.44 -14.15 13.31
N LYS A 12 4.41 -14.81 13.86
CA LYS A 12 3.37 -14.21 14.71
C LYS A 12 3.50 -14.66 16.17
N ASN A 13 4.70 -14.66 16.71
CA ASN A 13 5.00 -15.24 18.03
C ASN A 13 5.43 -14.20 19.08
N GLY A 14 5.34 -12.92 18.78
CA GLY A 14 5.79 -11.85 19.66
C GLY A 14 4.88 -11.60 20.85
N PRO A 15 5.41 -10.94 21.89
CA PRO A 15 4.60 -10.47 23.02
C PRO A 15 3.66 -9.34 22.56
N PRO A 16 2.66 -8.99 23.40
CA PRO A 16 1.85 -7.80 23.15
C PRO A 16 2.71 -6.55 22.93
N ALA A 17 2.47 -5.86 21.83
CA ALA A 17 3.23 -4.70 21.40
C ALA A 17 2.61 -3.38 21.87
N LEU A 18 1.28 -3.28 21.76
CA LEU A 18 0.50 -2.11 22.20
C LEU A 18 -0.69 -2.57 23.04
N ARG A 19 -1.11 -1.71 23.98
CA ARG A 19 -2.42 -1.78 24.60
C ARG A 19 -3.21 -0.54 24.23
N VAL A 20 -4.43 -0.74 23.71
CA VAL A 20 -5.29 0.34 23.23
C VAL A 20 -6.59 0.33 24.02
N THR A 21 -6.99 1.48 24.56
CA THR A 21 -8.24 1.62 25.31
C THR A 21 -9.08 2.73 24.68
N MET A 22 -10.37 2.46 24.46
CA MET A 22 -11.34 3.40 23.92
C MET A 22 -12.75 3.09 24.46
N GLU A 23 -13.60 4.12 24.59
CA GLU A 23 -14.97 3.95 25.13
C GLU A 23 -15.92 3.33 24.12
N GLN A 24 -15.77 3.69 22.85
CA GLN A 24 -16.54 3.15 21.73
C GLN A 24 -15.60 2.36 20.82
N PRO A 25 -15.51 1.03 21.02
CA PRO A 25 -14.65 0.20 20.19
C PRO A 25 -14.99 0.31 18.71
N GLN A 26 -13.99 0.52 17.91
CA GLN A 26 -14.11 0.62 16.45
C GLN A 26 -12.87 0.03 15.77
N ARG A 27 -13.02 -0.31 14.51
CA ARG A 27 -11.90 -0.60 13.63
C ARG A 27 -10.87 0.53 13.66
N LEU A 28 -9.60 0.21 13.77
CA LEU A 28 -8.58 1.22 13.97
C LEU A 28 -7.26 0.87 13.28
N TYR A 29 -6.76 1.78 12.47
CA TYR A 29 -5.38 1.76 11.99
C TYR A 29 -4.54 2.68 12.88
N LEU A 30 -3.56 2.10 13.56
CA LEU A 30 -2.60 2.80 14.41
C LEU A 30 -1.30 2.96 13.64
N ARG A 31 -1.13 4.09 12.98
CA ARG A 31 0.00 4.39 12.11
C ARG A 31 1.24 4.71 12.92
N GLY A 32 2.28 3.92 12.74
CA GLY A 32 3.61 4.10 13.33
C GLY A 32 4.62 4.64 12.33
N PHE A 33 4.77 4.02 11.17
CA PHE A 33 5.69 4.41 10.12
C PHE A 33 4.95 4.88 8.87
N VAL A 34 5.54 5.88 8.19
CA VAL A 34 5.07 6.36 6.88
C VAL A 34 6.23 6.33 5.90
N GLY A 35 6.04 5.57 4.84
CA GLY A 35 6.95 5.48 3.70
C GLY A 35 6.49 6.42 2.58
N GLU A 36 7.29 7.45 2.32
CA GLU A 36 6.95 8.53 1.38
C GLU A 36 7.60 8.30 0.02
N VAL A 37 8.86 7.86 0.02
CA VAL A 37 9.66 7.61 -1.19
C VAL A 37 9.90 6.11 -1.35
N TYR A 38 9.57 5.59 -2.53
CA TYR A 38 9.88 4.22 -2.92
C TYR A 38 11.22 4.16 -3.67
N THR A 39 12.15 3.35 -3.18
CA THR A 39 13.50 3.23 -3.75
C THR A 39 13.69 1.99 -4.63
N GLY A 40 12.64 1.21 -4.83
CA GLY A 40 12.72 -0.13 -5.42
C GLY A 40 13.04 -1.24 -4.42
N ARG A 41 13.54 -0.90 -3.21
CA ARG A 41 13.96 -1.87 -2.17
C ARG A 41 13.56 -1.48 -0.76
N SER A 42 13.05 -0.28 -0.59
CA SER A 42 12.57 0.23 0.69
C SER A 42 11.60 1.37 0.49
N TRP A 43 10.78 1.59 1.49
CA TRP A 43 10.05 2.82 1.70
C TRP A 43 10.86 3.71 2.64
N GLN A 44 11.06 4.95 2.26
CA GLN A 44 11.84 5.94 3.01
C GLN A 44 11.04 7.22 3.22
N PRO A 45 11.38 8.01 4.24
CA PRO A 45 10.86 9.36 4.35
C PRO A 45 11.40 10.23 3.22
N LEU A 46 10.70 11.34 2.94
CA LEU A 46 11.17 12.37 2.02
C LEU A 46 12.56 12.89 2.41
N ASP A 47 13.32 13.27 1.41
CA ASP A 47 14.64 13.88 1.61
C ASP A 47 14.54 15.15 2.47
N PRO A 48 15.44 15.34 3.46
CA PRO A 48 15.47 16.53 4.29
C PRO A 48 15.53 17.84 3.51
N GLN A 49 16.16 17.89 2.33
CA GLN A 49 16.22 19.09 1.52
C GLN A 49 14.85 19.41 0.90
N THR A 50 14.15 18.43 0.38
CA THR A 50 12.76 18.57 -0.12
C THR A 50 11.85 19.12 0.98
N LEU A 51 11.96 18.60 2.20
CA LEU A 51 11.21 19.12 3.35
C LEU A 51 11.62 20.54 3.71
N ALA A 52 12.91 20.89 3.67
CA ALA A 52 13.38 22.23 3.95
C ALA A 52 12.88 23.26 2.92
N ASP A 53 12.80 22.88 1.66
CA ASP A 53 12.26 23.73 0.59
C ASP A 53 10.75 24.01 0.79
N GLU A 54 10.03 23.08 1.42
CA GLU A 54 8.61 23.19 1.75
C GLU A 54 8.32 23.76 3.15
N ALA A 55 9.36 24.10 3.92
CA ALA A 55 9.23 24.54 5.32
C ALA A 55 8.25 25.71 5.50
N GLY A 56 8.24 26.66 4.57
CA GLY A 56 7.32 27.79 4.61
C GLY A 56 5.84 27.38 4.50
N ARG A 57 5.54 26.36 3.70
CA ARG A 57 4.21 25.78 3.56
C ARG A 57 3.76 25.09 4.84
N PHE A 58 4.60 24.20 5.39
CA PHE A 58 4.29 23.48 6.63
C PHE A 58 4.15 24.44 7.81
N TYR A 59 5.02 25.44 7.93
CA TYR A 59 4.89 26.45 8.97
C TYR A 59 3.55 27.18 8.88
N TRP A 60 3.15 27.63 7.67
CA TRP A 60 1.87 28.27 7.45
C TRP A 60 0.67 27.35 7.78
N LEU A 61 0.72 26.08 7.39
CA LEU A 61 -0.32 25.10 7.68
C LEU A 61 -0.47 24.84 9.19
N HIS A 62 0.66 24.60 9.86
CA HIS A 62 0.69 24.30 11.30
C HIS A 62 0.24 25.52 12.15
N GLU A 63 0.64 26.74 11.77
CA GLU A 63 0.17 27.97 12.42
C GLU A 63 -1.35 28.12 12.36
N LYS A 64 -1.98 27.60 11.32
CA LYS A 64 -3.43 27.59 11.14
C LYS A 64 -4.11 26.32 11.72
N GLY A 65 -3.35 25.46 12.35
CA GLY A 65 -3.85 24.24 12.97
C GLY A 65 -4.09 23.06 12.00
N TYR A 66 -3.62 23.15 10.77
CA TYR A 66 -3.69 22.06 9.81
C TYR A 66 -2.46 21.17 9.90
N TYR A 67 -2.68 19.89 10.21
CA TYR A 67 -1.68 18.84 10.20
C TYR A 67 -2.22 17.65 9.41
N ALA A 68 -1.46 17.15 8.45
CA ALA A 68 -1.91 16.04 7.62
C ALA A 68 -2.16 14.74 8.41
N GLN A 69 -1.50 14.59 9.57
CA GLN A 69 -1.69 13.44 10.46
C GLN A 69 -3.09 13.42 11.11
N SER A 70 -3.68 14.59 11.39
CA SER A 70 -5.00 14.74 12.01
C SER A 70 -6.08 15.23 11.05
N ALA A 71 -5.74 15.40 9.76
CA ALA A 71 -6.66 16.00 8.79
C ALA A 71 -7.97 15.22 8.66
N VAL A 72 -7.92 13.89 8.61
CA VAL A 72 -9.10 13.02 8.47
C VAL A 72 -10.09 13.22 9.62
N GLY A 73 -9.61 13.13 10.87
CA GLY A 73 -10.48 13.31 12.04
C GLY A 73 -10.98 14.75 12.15
N THR A 74 -10.14 15.74 11.86
CA THR A 74 -10.52 17.16 11.87
C THR A 74 -11.59 17.46 10.82
N ALA A 75 -11.45 16.96 9.60
CA ALA A 75 -12.44 17.09 8.54
C ALA A 75 -13.79 16.49 8.94
N ALA A 76 -13.78 15.29 9.54
CA ALA A 76 -14.99 14.62 10.01
C ALA A 76 -15.71 15.42 11.12
N VAL A 77 -14.94 16.01 12.03
CA VAL A 77 -15.50 16.88 13.10
C VAL A 77 -16.07 18.17 12.51
N LEU A 78 -15.36 18.83 11.61
CA LEU A 78 -15.81 20.07 10.94
C LEU A 78 -17.08 19.85 10.13
N ALA A 79 -17.19 18.71 9.46
CA ALA A 79 -18.38 18.32 8.72
C ALA A 79 -19.58 17.96 9.62
N GLY A 80 -19.41 17.91 10.94
CA GLY A 80 -20.46 17.53 11.88
C GLY A 80 -20.91 16.07 11.74
N GLN A 81 -20.09 15.22 11.13
CA GLN A 81 -20.46 13.84 10.80
C GLN A 81 -20.11 12.84 11.89
N THR A 82 -19.36 13.23 12.92
CA THR A 82 -18.86 12.28 13.91
C THR A 82 -18.79 12.83 15.32
N GLN A 83 -18.75 11.92 16.29
CA GLN A 83 -18.36 12.19 17.66
C GLN A 83 -16.87 11.96 17.84
N VAL A 84 -16.30 12.54 18.89
CA VAL A 84 -14.90 12.36 19.25
C VAL A 84 -14.82 11.58 20.56
N GLN A 85 -13.95 10.60 20.60
CA GLN A 85 -13.62 9.84 21.80
C GLN A 85 -12.13 9.95 22.13
N THR A 86 -11.79 9.63 23.38
CA THR A 86 -10.39 9.47 23.79
C THR A 86 -9.92 8.06 23.46
N VAL A 87 -8.80 7.97 22.74
CA VAL A 87 -8.05 6.73 22.55
C VAL A 87 -6.76 6.82 23.35
N THR A 88 -6.54 5.85 24.24
CA THR A 88 -5.31 5.74 25.03
C THR A 88 -4.47 4.59 24.49
N VAL A 89 -3.22 4.87 24.16
CA VAL A 89 -2.24 3.89 23.67
C VAL A 89 -1.12 3.75 24.71
N THR A 90 -0.86 2.51 25.12
CA THR A 90 0.32 2.16 25.94
C THR A 90 1.24 1.30 25.08
N ASN A 91 2.47 1.75 24.90
CA ASN A 91 3.51 0.97 24.23
C ASN A 91 4.06 -0.06 25.22
N LEU A 92 3.92 -1.34 24.91
CA LEU A 92 4.39 -2.46 25.74
C LEU A 92 5.76 -2.98 25.24
N SER A 93 5.91 -3.16 23.93
CA SER A 93 7.14 -3.66 23.33
C SER A 93 7.35 -3.22 21.87
N ALA A 94 6.46 -2.38 21.32
CA ALA A 94 6.60 -1.84 19.97
C ALA A 94 7.77 -0.87 19.87
N CYS A 95 8.11 -0.41 18.65
CA CYS A 95 9.15 0.61 18.48
C CYS A 95 8.83 1.87 19.31
N GLY A 96 9.67 2.19 20.28
CA GLY A 96 9.46 3.31 21.20
C GLY A 96 9.86 4.69 20.65
N ALA A 97 10.38 4.75 19.42
CA ALA A 97 10.84 6.01 18.83
C ALA A 97 9.68 6.90 18.36
N GLN A 98 8.51 6.32 18.09
CA GLN A 98 7.36 6.98 17.49
C GLN A 98 6.06 6.68 18.24
N ALA A 99 5.09 7.58 18.15
CA ALA A 99 3.75 7.37 18.61
C ALA A 99 2.95 6.62 17.52
N TYR A 100 2.15 5.67 17.94
CA TYR A 100 1.17 5.00 17.08
C TYR A 100 -0.13 5.77 17.12
N LEU A 101 -0.45 6.49 16.04
CA LEU A 101 -1.57 7.40 15.97
C LEU A 101 -2.73 6.83 15.15
N PRO A 102 -3.98 6.95 15.63
CA PRO A 102 -5.15 6.52 14.87
C PRO A 102 -5.32 7.36 13.60
N THR A 103 -5.76 6.76 12.51
CA THR A 103 -6.05 7.48 11.26
C THR A 103 -7.10 8.58 11.47
N GLY A 104 -8.10 8.34 12.34
CA GLY A 104 -9.10 9.34 12.72
C GLY A 104 -8.66 10.33 13.80
N LEU A 105 -7.33 10.54 14.00
CA LEU A 105 -6.83 11.56 14.94
C LEU A 105 -7.50 12.91 14.68
N ALA A 106 -8.10 13.49 15.72
CA ALA A 106 -8.92 14.69 15.65
C ALA A 106 -8.38 15.85 16.50
N ASP A 107 -7.15 15.72 17.03
CA ASP A 107 -6.45 16.80 17.72
C ASP A 107 -4.96 16.83 17.33
N ASN A 108 -4.30 17.91 17.71
CA ASN A 108 -2.89 18.14 17.39
C ASN A 108 -1.99 18.08 18.65
N ALA A 109 -2.51 17.61 19.79
CA ALA A 109 -1.79 17.66 21.06
C ALA A 109 -0.48 16.86 21.08
N LEU A 110 -0.41 15.79 20.26
CA LEU A 110 0.79 14.95 20.11
C LEU A 110 1.68 15.37 18.93
N LEU A 111 1.30 16.39 18.16
CA LEU A 111 1.99 16.82 16.95
C LEU A 111 2.89 18.03 17.27
N GLU A 112 4.11 17.99 16.78
CA GLU A 112 5.11 19.03 17.00
C GLU A 112 4.97 20.14 15.95
N PRO A 113 4.65 21.41 16.33
CA PRO A 113 4.43 22.49 15.35
C PRO A 113 5.64 22.79 14.47
N ASP A 114 6.84 22.62 15.02
CA ASP A 114 8.11 22.90 14.33
C ASP A 114 8.55 21.73 13.42
N ARG A 115 7.81 20.63 13.43
CA ARG A 115 8.16 19.47 12.62
C ARG A 115 7.63 19.62 11.20
N ILE A 116 8.53 19.57 10.26
CA ILE A 116 8.21 19.61 8.82
C ILE A 116 7.94 18.18 8.34
N GLY A 117 6.86 18.01 7.56
CA GLY A 117 6.46 16.73 6.96
C GLY A 117 5.53 15.89 7.84
N ASP A 118 5.12 14.76 7.30
CA ASP A 118 4.02 13.92 7.82
C ASP A 118 4.48 12.68 8.56
N ARG A 119 5.72 12.66 8.98
CA ARG A 119 6.29 11.51 9.69
C ARG A 119 5.52 11.22 10.97
N ALA A 120 5.64 9.97 11.43
CA ALA A 120 5.14 9.58 12.73
C ALA A 120 5.59 10.55 13.82
N ALA A 121 4.67 10.94 14.69
CA ALA A 121 4.97 11.79 15.83
C ALA A 121 5.92 11.05 16.79
N LYS A 122 6.75 11.80 17.49
CA LYS A 122 7.59 11.25 18.56
C LYS A 122 6.68 10.79 19.71
N ALA A 123 6.93 9.61 20.24
CA ALA A 123 6.21 9.14 21.42
C ALA A 123 6.49 10.07 22.63
N PRO A 124 5.47 10.63 23.27
CA PRO A 124 5.66 11.51 24.44
C PRO A 124 6.00 10.73 25.72
N GLY A 125 5.88 9.41 25.69
CA GLY A 125 6.12 8.48 26.78
C GLY A 125 5.55 7.09 26.44
N GLU A 126 5.60 6.17 27.39
CA GLU A 126 5.04 4.82 27.21
C GLU A 126 3.52 4.84 27.03
N THR A 127 2.83 5.73 27.72
CA THR A 127 1.36 5.88 27.64
C THR A 127 1.00 7.30 27.25
N TYR A 128 0.13 7.43 26.26
CA TYR A 128 -0.41 8.71 25.80
C TYR A 128 -1.85 8.56 25.37
N SER A 129 -2.56 9.67 25.32
CA SER A 129 -3.95 9.72 24.87
C SER A 129 -4.11 10.78 23.79
N CYS A 130 -5.03 10.53 22.86
CA CYS A 130 -5.41 11.48 21.81
C CYS A 130 -6.90 11.42 21.56
N SER A 131 -7.44 12.49 20.97
CA SER A 131 -8.82 12.54 20.50
C SER A 131 -8.90 11.87 19.13
N CYS A 132 -9.86 10.97 18.98
CA CYS A 132 -10.10 10.23 17.75
C CYS A 132 -11.56 10.37 17.31
N ALA A 133 -11.78 10.68 16.04
CA ALA A 133 -13.11 10.68 15.44
C ALA A 133 -13.66 9.24 15.42
N VAL A 134 -14.92 9.10 15.85
CA VAL A 134 -15.63 7.82 15.78
C VAL A 134 -16.18 7.67 14.37
N GLY A 135 -15.80 6.59 13.69
CA GLY A 135 -16.25 6.31 12.34
C GLY A 135 -15.14 5.74 11.44
N GLY A 136 -15.51 5.39 10.24
CA GLY A 136 -14.63 4.77 9.26
C GLY A 136 -14.65 5.48 7.91
N LEU A 137 -14.20 4.76 6.89
CA LEU A 137 -14.01 5.28 5.54
C LEU A 137 -15.31 5.88 4.93
N ARG A 138 -16.45 5.26 5.21
CA ARG A 138 -17.75 5.76 4.74
C ARG A 138 -18.08 7.14 5.32
N ASP A 139 -17.76 7.35 6.58
CA ASP A 139 -18.03 8.62 7.27
C ASP A 139 -17.09 9.72 6.74
N TRP A 140 -15.87 9.35 6.36
CA TRP A 140 -14.91 10.30 5.76
C TRP A 140 -15.33 10.75 4.34
N TYR A 141 -15.93 9.87 3.55
CA TYR A 141 -16.56 10.27 2.28
C TYR A 141 -17.78 11.17 2.51
N ALA A 142 -18.58 10.87 3.53
CA ALA A 142 -19.69 11.75 3.93
C ALA A 142 -19.19 13.12 4.40
N ALA A 143 -18.08 13.17 5.11
CA ALA A 143 -17.42 14.42 5.52
C ALA A 143 -16.93 15.21 4.29
N GLN A 144 -16.29 14.55 3.33
CA GLN A 144 -15.90 15.19 2.07
C GLN A 144 -17.08 15.87 1.37
N GLN A 145 -18.18 15.15 1.24
CA GLN A 145 -19.39 15.67 0.60
C GLN A 145 -19.98 16.85 1.37
N ALA A 146 -20.09 16.75 2.70
CA ALA A 146 -20.63 17.80 3.55
C ALA A 146 -19.79 19.10 3.48
N LEU A 147 -18.46 18.99 3.45
CA LEU A 147 -17.56 20.13 3.28
C LEU A 147 -17.66 20.75 1.88
N ALA A 148 -17.90 19.94 0.86
CA ALA A 148 -18.11 20.41 -0.50
C ALA A 148 -19.48 21.12 -0.69
N ASP A 149 -20.50 20.68 0.05
CA ASP A 149 -21.86 21.26 0.01
C ASP A 149 -21.94 22.59 0.78
N ASP A 150 -21.05 22.86 1.75
CA ASP A 150 -20.92 24.13 2.47
C ASP A 150 -19.52 24.76 2.28
N PRO A 151 -19.18 25.19 1.07
CA PRO A 151 -17.84 25.72 0.79
C PRO A 151 -17.55 27.03 1.52
N ASP A 152 -18.55 27.82 1.87
CA ASP A 152 -18.37 29.07 2.61
C ASP A 152 -18.07 28.80 4.09
N GLY A 153 -18.79 27.88 4.74
CA GLY A 153 -18.53 27.43 6.11
C GLY A 153 -17.20 26.68 6.24
N ALA A 154 -16.80 25.95 5.22
CA ALA A 154 -15.56 25.21 5.15
C ALA A 154 -14.38 25.97 4.51
N ALA A 155 -14.54 27.23 4.11
CA ALA A 155 -13.59 27.95 3.25
C ALA A 155 -12.14 27.96 3.77
N GLN A 156 -11.96 28.18 5.07
CA GLN A 156 -10.63 28.15 5.67
C GLN A 156 -9.99 26.77 5.57
N TRP A 157 -10.76 25.73 5.91
CA TRP A 157 -10.29 24.34 5.84
C TRP A 157 -9.91 23.93 4.41
N LEU A 158 -10.79 24.21 3.45
CA LEU A 158 -10.55 23.87 2.04
C LEU A 158 -9.35 24.61 1.46
N THR A 159 -9.08 25.85 1.90
CA THR A 159 -7.86 26.58 1.52
C THR A 159 -6.59 25.92 2.06
N LEU A 160 -6.62 25.44 3.31
CA LEU A 160 -5.49 24.73 3.91
C LEU A 160 -5.27 23.37 3.25
N ASP A 161 -6.36 22.64 3.01
CA ASP A 161 -6.32 21.37 2.28
C ASP A 161 -5.73 21.55 0.87
N GLU A 162 -6.13 22.58 0.13
CA GLU A 162 -5.57 22.89 -1.19
C GLU A 162 -4.06 23.16 -1.13
N GLY A 163 -3.62 23.90 -0.10
CA GLY A 163 -2.20 24.15 0.15
C GLY A 163 -1.40 22.88 0.39
N TYR A 164 -1.93 21.95 1.21
CA TYR A 164 -1.31 20.66 1.47
C TYR A 164 -1.41 19.73 0.24
N ARG A 165 -2.56 19.68 -0.41
CA ARG A 165 -2.80 18.83 -1.59
C ARG A 165 -1.79 19.11 -2.71
N ALA A 166 -1.45 20.39 -2.94
CA ALA A 166 -0.43 20.73 -3.93
C ALA A 166 0.94 20.12 -3.60
N PHE A 167 1.28 20.00 -2.31
CA PHE A 167 2.47 19.25 -1.85
C PHE A 167 2.30 17.75 -2.09
N ALA A 168 1.15 17.19 -1.73
CA ALA A 168 0.89 15.76 -1.92
C ALA A 168 0.96 15.36 -3.40
N GLU A 169 0.36 16.15 -4.30
CA GLU A 169 0.42 15.92 -5.75
C GLU A 169 1.86 16.03 -6.31
N ALA A 170 2.70 16.87 -5.70
CA ALA A 170 4.09 17.02 -6.14
C ALA A 170 5.02 15.90 -5.65
N GLN A 171 4.77 15.33 -4.46
CA GLN A 171 5.72 14.43 -3.81
C GLN A 171 5.29 12.95 -3.83
N PHE A 172 3.99 12.66 -3.89
CA PHE A 172 3.49 11.30 -3.69
C PHE A 172 2.96 10.61 -4.97
N LEU A 173 3.48 11.03 -6.12
CA LEU A 173 3.22 10.39 -7.43
C LEU A 173 4.48 9.74 -8.01
N GLU A 174 5.64 9.90 -7.38
CA GLU A 174 6.92 9.40 -7.90
C GLU A 174 6.94 7.87 -7.97
N LEU A 175 7.47 7.35 -9.08
CA LEU A 175 7.65 5.93 -9.36
C LEU A 175 9.06 5.67 -9.90
N THR A 176 9.66 4.54 -9.54
CA THR A 176 10.80 4.03 -10.28
C THR A 176 10.36 3.57 -11.67
N PRO A 177 11.24 3.57 -12.69
CA PRO A 177 10.89 3.05 -14.02
C PRO A 177 10.40 1.60 -13.98
N GLU A 178 10.99 0.78 -13.11
CA GLU A 178 10.64 -0.62 -12.89
C GLU A 178 9.23 -0.76 -12.29
N ALA A 179 8.93 0.05 -11.26
CA ALA A 179 7.60 0.06 -10.64
C ALA A 179 6.51 0.56 -11.60
N ALA A 180 6.81 1.58 -12.41
CA ALA A 180 5.90 2.06 -13.45
C ALA A 180 5.62 0.98 -14.49
N GLY A 181 6.65 0.25 -14.93
CA GLY A 181 6.51 -0.88 -15.84
C GLY A 181 5.70 -2.04 -15.27
N ALA A 182 5.90 -2.37 -13.99
CA ALA A 182 5.14 -3.40 -13.30
C ALA A 182 3.66 -3.03 -13.13
N ALA A 183 3.38 -1.77 -12.74
CA ALA A 183 2.01 -1.26 -12.64
C ALA A 183 1.30 -1.24 -14.02
N GLN A 184 2.01 -0.82 -15.07
CA GLN A 184 1.50 -0.85 -16.43
C GLN A 184 1.17 -2.27 -16.90
N ALA A 185 2.03 -3.24 -16.57
CA ALA A 185 1.80 -4.65 -16.93
C ALA A 185 0.54 -5.23 -16.27
N LEU A 186 0.20 -4.77 -15.07
CA LEU A 186 -0.98 -5.21 -14.32
C LEU A 186 -2.26 -4.47 -14.72
N LEU A 187 -2.20 -3.16 -14.88
CA LEU A 187 -3.38 -2.29 -15.05
C LEU A 187 -3.61 -1.88 -16.51
N GLY A 188 -2.62 -2.03 -17.38
CA GLY A 188 -2.67 -1.43 -18.72
C GLY A 188 -2.67 0.11 -18.64
N SER A 189 -3.11 0.74 -19.72
CA SER A 189 -3.27 2.20 -19.80
C SER A 189 -4.73 2.67 -19.63
N GLU A 190 -5.67 1.75 -19.47
CA GLU A 190 -7.12 2.04 -19.51
C GLU A 190 -7.62 2.82 -18.28
N LEU A 191 -6.84 2.81 -17.19
CA LEU A 191 -7.20 3.52 -15.95
C LEU A 191 -6.76 4.99 -15.92
N GLN A 192 -5.98 5.44 -16.90
CA GLN A 192 -5.65 6.86 -17.02
C GLN A 192 -6.92 7.67 -17.32
N GLY A 193 -7.14 8.77 -16.57
CA GLY A 193 -8.32 9.59 -16.69
C GLY A 193 -9.61 9.02 -16.08
N LYS A 194 -9.53 7.93 -15.32
CA LYS A 194 -10.65 7.38 -14.56
C LYS A 194 -10.89 8.13 -13.25
N THR A 195 -12.08 7.96 -12.71
CA THR A 195 -12.44 8.49 -11.38
C THR A 195 -11.81 7.66 -10.27
N LEU A 196 -11.65 8.25 -9.09
CA LEU A 196 -11.08 7.56 -7.93
C LEU A 196 -11.78 6.23 -7.60
N PRO A 197 -13.12 6.14 -7.55
CA PRO A 197 -13.80 4.86 -7.31
C PRO A 197 -13.47 3.78 -8.33
N GLU A 198 -13.41 4.13 -9.62
CA GLU A 198 -13.05 3.20 -10.69
C GLU A 198 -11.62 2.68 -10.52
N ILE A 199 -10.67 3.58 -10.15
CA ILE A 199 -9.28 3.22 -9.91
C ILE A 199 -9.17 2.28 -8.70
N LEU A 200 -9.79 2.63 -7.56
CA LEU A 200 -9.75 1.81 -6.35
C LEU A 200 -10.31 0.41 -6.58
N GLN A 201 -11.46 0.33 -7.29
CA GLN A 201 -12.08 -0.95 -7.64
C GLN A 201 -11.17 -1.79 -8.54
N ALA A 202 -10.60 -1.19 -9.59
CA ALA A 202 -9.73 -1.89 -10.52
C ALA A 202 -8.46 -2.41 -9.85
N ILE A 203 -7.83 -1.62 -8.96
CA ILE A 203 -6.65 -2.05 -8.21
C ILE A 203 -6.99 -3.25 -7.31
N ARG A 204 -8.10 -3.20 -6.55
CA ARG A 204 -8.53 -4.34 -5.72
C ARG A 204 -8.75 -5.60 -6.56
N GLN A 205 -9.47 -5.46 -7.67
CA GLN A 205 -9.74 -6.57 -8.57
C GLN A 205 -8.43 -7.16 -9.11
N THR A 206 -7.53 -6.33 -9.62
CA THR A 206 -6.23 -6.75 -10.16
C THR A 206 -5.40 -7.50 -9.12
N LEU A 207 -5.31 -6.98 -7.88
CA LEU A 207 -4.57 -7.64 -6.81
C LEU A 207 -5.21 -8.97 -6.41
N THR A 208 -6.54 -9.05 -6.38
CA THR A 208 -7.25 -10.30 -6.09
C THR A 208 -7.04 -11.35 -7.18
N GLU A 209 -6.96 -10.96 -8.44
CA GLU A 209 -6.81 -11.87 -9.58
C GLU A 209 -5.36 -12.34 -9.78
N HIS A 210 -4.38 -11.48 -9.47
CA HIS A 210 -2.97 -11.74 -9.81
C HIS A 210 -2.10 -12.11 -8.61
N PHE A 211 -2.54 -11.88 -7.38
CA PHE A 211 -1.75 -12.12 -6.18
C PHE A 211 -2.42 -13.12 -5.24
N VAL A 212 -1.63 -13.97 -4.62
CA VAL A 212 -2.08 -14.93 -3.61
C VAL A 212 -1.60 -14.48 -2.24
N TYR A 213 -2.52 -14.39 -1.26
CA TYR A 213 -2.14 -14.11 0.12
C TYR A 213 -1.39 -15.30 0.72
N ASP A 214 -0.19 -15.05 1.22
CA ASP A 214 0.69 -16.07 1.77
C ASP A 214 1.66 -15.45 2.78
N GLU A 215 1.45 -15.74 4.06
CA GLU A 215 2.29 -15.26 5.16
C GLU A 215 3.62 -16.03 5.26
N SER A 216 3.68 -17.21 4.65
CA SER A 216 4.87 -18.06 4.66
C SER A 216 5.89 -17.69 3.57
N VAL A 217 5.56 -16.74 2.70
CA VAL A 217 6.45 -16.35 1.62
C VAL A 217 7.71 -15.67 2.13
N SER A 218 8.83 -16.07 1.56
CA SER A 218 10.11 -15.38 1.69
C SER A 218 10.45 -14.76 0.34
N THR A 219 10.61 -13.44 0.31
CA THR A 219 10.91 -12.69 -0.91
C THR A 219 12.40 -12.41 -0.95
N GLN A 220 13.10 -13.00 -1.91
CA GLN A 220 14.54 -12.83 -2.11
C GLN A 220 14.79 -12.07 -3.41
N ASN A 221 14.50 -10.78 -3.40
CA ASN A 221 14.60 -9.93 -4.59
C ASN A 221 16.03 -9.45 -4.90
N GLY A 222 16.98 -9.64 -4.00
CA GLY A 222 18.38 -9.25 -4.20
C GLY A 222 18.55 -7.80 -4.60
N THR A 223 19.01 -7.53 -5.83
CA THR A 223 19.16 -6.16 -6.37
C THR A 223 17.99 -5.70 -7.25
N GLN A 224 16.98 -6.55 -7.47
CA GLN A 224 15.82 -6.22 -8.29
C GLN A 224 14.87 -5.27 -7.55
N ASP A 225 14.11 -4.49 -8.31
CA ASP A 225 12.97 -3.73 -7.77
C ASP A 225 11.96 -4.71 -7.14
N PHE A 226 11.55 -4.41 -5.91
CA PHE A 226 10.70 -5.30 -5.13
C PHE A 226 9.34 -5.53 -5.80
N PHE A 227 8.68 -4.46 -6.25
CA PHE A 227 7.36 -4.60 -6.86
C PHE A 227 7.42 -5.34 -8.19
N GLN A 228 8.42 -5.05 -9.03
CA GLN A 228 8.65 -5.78 -10.27
C GLN A 228 8.90 -7.27 -9.99
N TYR A 229 9.72 -7.59 -8.97
CA TYR A 229 9.98 -8.98 -8.58
C TYR A 229 8.72 -9.68 -8.08
N VAL A 230 7.94 -9.04 -7.20
CA VAL A 230 6.68 -9.61 -6.71
C VAL A 230 5.71 -9.85 -7.84
N GLN A 231 5.52 -8.87 -8.73
CA GLN A 231 4.61 -8.96 -9.86
C GLN A 231 5.00 -10.09 -10.85
N SER A 232 6.28 -10.24 -11.17
CA SER A 232 6.74 -11.12 -12.24
C SER A 232 7.22 -12.50 -11.80
N VAL A 233 7.57 -12.67 -10.52
CA VAL A 233 8.22 -13.90 -10.03
C VAL A 233 7.39 -14.62 -8.96
N THR A 234 7.01 -13.93 -7.89
CA THR A 234 6.34 -14.58 -6.76
C THR A 234 4.82 -14.59 -6.86
N ALA A 235 4.22 -13.48 -7.29
CA ALA A 235 2.78 -13.24 -7.36
C ALA A 235 2.05 -13.62 -6.06
N ARG A 236 2.72 -13.48 -4.91
CA ARG A 236 2.19 -13.80 -3.58
C ARG A 236 2.89 -13.02 -2.49
N GLY A 237 2.22 -12.87 -1.35
CA GLY A 237 2.76 -12.19 -0.20
C GLY A 237 1.71 -11.87 0.85
N TYR A 238 2.11 -11.08 1.83
CA TYR A 238 1.27 -10.59 2.91
C TYR A 238 1.16 -9.05 2.86
N SER A 239 0.65 -8.40 3.89
CA SER A 239 0.27 -6.98 3.89
C SER A 239 1.32 -6.03 3.28
N VAL A 240 2.61 -6.21 3.58
CA VAL A 240 3.71 -5.39 3.02
C VAL A 240 3.74 -5.44 1.49
N HIS A 241 3.53 -6.62 0.91
CA HIS A 241 3.51 -6.83 -0.54
C HIS A 241 2.29 -6.15 -1.18
N TYR A 242 1.10 -6.36 -0.58
CA TYR A 242 -0.16 -5.78 -1.05
C TYR A 242 -0.17 -4.26 -0.92
N ALA A 243 0.26 -3.72 0.22
CA ALA A 243 0.35 -2.29 0.45
C ALA A 243 1.30 -1.60 -0.52
N THR A 244 2.51 -2.18 -0.73
CA THR A 244 3.48 -1.66 -1.70
C THR A 244 2.90 -1.65 -3.11
N ALA A 245 2.31 -2.76 -3.56
CA ALA A 245 1.68 -2.84 -4.87
C ALA A 245 0.56 -1.81 -5.02
N ALA A 246 -0.34 -1.68 -4.02
CA ALA A 246 -1.44 -0.73 -4.06
C ALA A 246 -0.98 0.73 -4.16
N VAL A 247 0.03 1.13 -3.35
CA VAL A 247 0.58 2.50 -3.42
C VAL A 247 1.14 2.79 -4.81
N LEU A 248 1.95 1.88 -5.36
CA LEU A 248 2.58 2.10 -6.67
C LEU A 248 1.56 2.08 -7.81
N MET A 249 0.51 1.25 -7.72
CA MET A 249 -0.59 1.23 -8.67
C MET A 249 -1.45 2.51 -8.58
N LEU A 250 -1.71 3.04 -7.37
CA LEU A 250 -2.38 4.33 -7.19
C LEU A 250 -1.58 5.48 -7.81
N ARG A 251 -0.27 5.54 -7.52
CA ARG A 251 0.64 6.54 -8.11
C ARG A 251 0.67 6.44 -9.63
N TYR A 252 0.69 5.23 -10.18
CA TYR A 252 0.61 5.01 -11.61
C TYR A 252 -0.66 5.60 -12.23
N CYS A 253 -1.78 5.52 -11.53
CA CYS A 253 -3.05 6.11 -11.95
C CYS A 253 -3.14 7.64 -11.68
N GLY A 254 -2.10 8.28 -11.13
CA GLY A 254 -2.09 9.71 -10.81
C GLY A 254 -2.76 10.06 -9.48
N VAL A 255 -3.00 9.08 -8.61
CA VAL A 255 -3.54 9.30 -7.27
C VAL A 255 -2.39 9.40 -6.27
N PRO A 256 -2.21 10.54 -5.58
CA PRO A 256 -1.20 10.67 -4.54
C PRO A 256 -1.41 9.60 -3.47
N ALA A 257 -0.38 8.78 -3.24
CA ALA A 257 -0.46 7.66 -2.32
C ALA A 257 0.85 7.46 -1.56
N ARG A 258 0.76 6.91 -0.34
CA ARG A 258 1.89 6.61 0.53
C ARG A 258 1.71 5.28 1.24
N TYR A 259 2.81 4.72 1.68
CA TYR A 259 2.88 3.47 2.41
C TYR A 259 2.81 3.73 3.92
N ALA A 260 2.10 2.89 4.65
CA ALA A 260 2.03 2.98 6.10
C ALA A 260 2.23 1.60 6.74
N GLU A 261 2.88 1.58 7.89
CA GLU A 261 3.01 0.42 8.77
C GLU A 261 2.60 0.78 10.19
N GLY A 262 2.10 -0.21 10.90
CA GLY A 262 1.72 -0.09 12.31
C GLY A 262 0.89 -1.27 12.78
N TYR A 263 -0.18 -1.00 13.50
CA TYR A 263 -1.07 -2.01 14.03
C TYR A 263 -2.51 -1.78 13.59
N TYR A 264 -3.21 -2.86 13.37
CA TYR A 264 -4.60 -2.87 12.93
C TYR A 264 -5.47 -3.61 13.93
N LEU A 265 -6.50 -2.92 14.44
CA LEU A 265 -7.59 -3.51 15.20
C LEU A 265 -8.78 -3.67 14.26
N SER A 266 -9.20 -4.91 14.04
CA SER A 266 -10.28 -5.22 13.12
C SER A 266 -11.67 -4.82 13.67
N GLY A 267 -12.66 -4.68 12.77
CA GLY A 267 -14.04 -4.51 13.18
C GLY A 267 -14.57 -5.71 13.98
N GLN A 268 -14.05 -6.92 13.72
CA GLN A 268 -14.40 -8.11 14.49
C GLN A 268 -13.87 -8.03 15.92
N ASP A 269 -12.62 -7.60 16.13
CA ASP A 269 -12.06 -7.40 17.47
C ASP A 269 -12.85 -6.32 18.22
N ALA A 270 -13.12 -5.20 17.56
CA ALA A 270 -13.92 -4.12 18.12
C ALA A 270 -15.34 -4.57 18.53
N ALA A 271 -15.93 -5.51 17.81
CA ALA A 271 -17.26 -6.07 18.11
C ALA A 271 -17.27 -7.05 19.30
N SER A 272 -16.12 -7.38 19.91
CA SER A 272 -16.03 -8.27 21.07
C SER A 272 -16.74 -7.73 22.31
N GLY A 273 -16.97 -6.43 22.39
CA GLY A 273 -17.54 -5.74 23.54
C GLY A 273 -16.51 -5.32 24.59
N GLU A 274 -15.23 -5.57 24.34
CA GLU A 274 -14.13 -5.09 25.17
C GLU A 274 -13.83 -3.61 24.84
N GLN A 275 -13.28 -2.88 25.81
CA GLN A 275 -12.81 -1.50 25.61
C GLN A 275 -11.29 -1.37 25.65
N THR A 276 -10.59 -2.47 25.96
CA THR A 276 -9.14 -2.53 26.03
C THR A 276 -8.65 -3.73 25.26
N PHE A 277 -7.74 -3.48 24.33
CA PHE A 277 -7.21 -4.47 23.40
C PHE A 277 -5.68 -4.55 23.54
N GLU A 278 -5.14 -5.75 23.56
CA GLU A 278 -3.70 -5.98 23.46
C GLU A 278 -3.39 -6.40 22.01
N LEU A 279 -2.61 -5.58 21.33
CA LEU A 279 -2.20 -5.81 19.95
C LEU A 279 -0.79 -6.40 19.94
N ASP A 280 -0.64 -7.56 19.34
CA ASP A 280 0.63 -8.26 19.16
C ASP A 280 1.05 -8.30 17.69
N GLU A 281 1.99 -9.14 17.32
CA GLU A 281 2.44 -9.30 15.93
C GLU A 281 1.34 -9.79 14.97
N THR A 282 0.25 -10.39 15.47
CA THR A 282 -0.88 -10.78 14.62
C THR A 282 -1.68 -9.57 14.15
N HIS A 283 -1.54 -8.45 14.85
CA HIS A 283 -2.16 -7.16 14.52
C HIS A 283 -1.20 -6.22 13.78
N ALA A 284 0.10 -6.57 13.67
CA ALA A 284 1.04 -5.81 12.87
C ALA A 284 0.59 -5.82 11.41
N HIS A 285 0.58 -4.65 10.77
CA HIS A 285 -0.01 -4.52 9.44
C HIS A 285 0.65 -3.41 8.64
N ALA A 286 0.62 -3.57 7.32
CA ALA A 286 0.96 -2.53 6.36
C ALA A 286 -0.22 -2.28 5.42
N TRP A 287 -0.45 -1.01 5.09
CA TRP A 287 -1.53 -0.60 4.20
C TRP A 287 -1.13 0.56 3.30
N ALA A 288 -1.88 0.76 2.23
CA ALA A 288 -1.77 1.96 1.41
C ALA A 288 -2.65 3.08 1.99
N GLU A 289 -2.20 4.32 1.84
CA GLU A 289 -3.03 5.50 2.05
C GLU A 289 -3.05 6.33 0.77
N TYR A 290 -4.22 6.82 0.37
CA TYR A 290 -4.37 7.79 -0.73
C TYR A 290 -4.91 9.11 -0.21
N TYR A 291 -4.61 10.19 -0.94
CA TYR A 291 -5.07 11.51 -0.54
C TYR A 291 -6.49 11.77 -1.03
N LEU A 292 -7.42 11.92 -0.10
CA LEU A 292 -8.81 12.30 -0.36
C LEU A 292 -8.97 13.80 -0.15
N THR A 293 -9.20 14.52 -1.24
CA THR A 293 -9.34 16.00 -1.24
C THR A 293 -10.37 16.47 -0.21
N GLY A 294 -10.01 17.44 0.61
CA GLY A 294 -10.85 18.00 1.68
C GLY A 294 -10.84 17.18 2.97
N VAL A 295 -10.24 15.99 2.96
CA VAL A 295 -10.23 15.06 4.11
C VAL A 295 -8.82 14.73 4.56
N GLY A 296 -7.93 14.39 3.62
CA GLY A 296 -6.56 14.00 3.95
C GLY A 296 -6.23 12.56 3.56
N TRP A 297 -5.31 11.93 4.29
CA TRP A 297 -4.80 10.58 4.02
C TRP A 297 -5.71 9.50 4.58
N VAL A 298 -6.38 8.75 3.72
CA VAL A 298 -7.31 7.69 4.10
C VAL A 298 -6.76 6.31 3.73
N PRO A 299 -6.98 5.28 4.56
CA PRO A 299 -6.52 3.93 4.27
C PRO A 299 -7.19 3.36 3.03
N PHE A 300 -6.41 2.60 2.27
CA PHE A 300 -6.86 1.78 1.17
C PHE A 300 -6.48 0.32 1.42
N GLU A 301 -7.40 -0.42 2.00
CA GLU A 301 -7.19 -1.82 2.30
C GLU A 301 -7.41 -2.70 1.07
N VAL A 302 -6.41 -3.54 0.80
CA VAL A 302 -6.41 -4.48 -0.33
C VAL A 302 -5.95 -5.89 0.07
N THR A 303 -5.50 -6.06 1.32
CA THR A 303 -4.96 -7.33 1.81
C THR A 303 -6.10 -8.31 2.06
N PRO A 304 -6.11 -9.50 1.45
CA PRO A 304 -7.12 -10.52 1.71
C PRO A 304 -7.24 -10.85 3.19
N GLY A 305 -8.47 -10.89 3.70
CA GLY A 305 -8.77 -11.12 5.12
C GLY A 305 -8.80 -9.86 5.99
N TYR A 306 -8.32 -8.71 5.47
CA TYR A 306 -8.35 -7.41 6.15
C TYR A 306 -9.36 -6.44 5.50
N VAL A 307 -9.76 -6.69 4.26
CA VAL A 307 -10.81 -5.92 3.57
C VAL A 307 -12.16 -6.18 4.23
N GLU A 308 -12.77 -5.16 4.79
CA GLU A 308 -14.10 -5.22 5.41
C GLU A 308 -15.19 -4.67 4.46
N ALA A 309 -16.46 -4.92 4.80
CA ALA A 309 -17.59 -4.53 3.95
C ALA A 309 -17.66 -3.00 3.71
N GLU A 310 -17.23 -2.19 4.67
CA GLU A 310 -17.18 -0.74 4.53
C GLU A 310 -16.16 -0.28 3.47
N ASP A 311 -15.06 -1.03 3.28
CA ASP A 311 -14.04 -0.71 2.27
C ASP A 311 -14.58 -0.89 0.84
N LEU A 312 -15.54 -1.78 0.67
CA LEU A 312 -16.15 -2.08 -0.63
C LEU A 312 -17.25 -1.09 -1.01
N GLY A 313 -17.88 -0.47 -0.01
CA GLY A 313 -18.96 0.52 -0.22
C GLY A 313 -18.46 1.96 -0.32
N ALA A 314 -17.22 2.22 0.02
CA ALA A 314 -16.64 3.54 0.01
C ALA A 314 -16.23 3.94 -1.41
N GLY A 315 -16.71 5.08 -1.88
CA GLY A 315 -16.32 5.63 -3.18
C GLY A 315 -17.47 5.80 -4.18
N GLY A 316 -18.69 5.51 -3.81
CA GLY A 316 -19.85 5.53 -4.73
C GLY A 316 -20.14 6.88 -5.41
N GLU A 317 -19.69 8.01 -4.86
CA GLU A 317 -19.90 9.34 -5.45
C GLU A 317 -18.74 10.32 -5.20
N ALA A 318 -17.61 9.83 -4.68
CA ALA A 318 -16.47 10.69 -4.39
C ALA A 318 -15.90 11.32 -5.66
N SER A 319 -15.91 12.63 -5.68
CA SER A 319 -15.21 13.53 -6.60
C SER A 319 -15.13 13.02 -8.05
N GLY A 320 -15.87 13.62 -8.94
CA GLY A 320 -15.75 13.42 -10.40
C GLY A 320 -14.40 13.86 -11.01
N LYS A 321 -13.36 14.06 -10.17
CA LYS A 321 -12.00 14.33 -10.61
C LYS A 321 -11.47 13.10 -11.34
N GLN A 322 -11.06 13.28 -12.58
CA GLN A 322 -10.30 12.28 -13.33
C GLN A 322 -8.83 12.40 -12.96
N TYR A 323 -8.16 11.27 -12.81
CA TYR A 323 -6.75 11.20 -12.45
C TYR A 323 -5.91 10.78 -13.66
N GLU A 324 -4.83 11.52 -13.90
CA GLU A 324 -3.86 11.23 -14.94
C GLU A 324 -2.46 11.50 -14.41
N ASN A 325 -1.56 10.55 -14.56
CA ASN A 325 -0.18 10.74 -14.17
C ASN A 325 0.62 11.31 -15.35
N THR A 326 0.80 12.64 -15.35
CA THR A 326 1.55 13.36 -16.38
C THR A 326 3.08 13.13 -16.33
N GLN A 327 3.59 12.49 -15.27
CA GLN A 327 5.02 12.17 -15.13
C GLN A 327 5.42 10.89 -15.87
N LEU A 328 4.44 10.07 -16.27
CA LEU A 328 4.73 8.87 -17.04
C LEU A 328 5.11 9.24 -18.47
N PRO A 329 6.13 8.57 -19.06
CA PRO A 329 6.40 8.69 -20.48
C PRO A 329 5.15 8.26 -21.26
N PRO A 330 4.92 8.83 -22.46
CA PRO A 330 3.80 8.40 -23.29
C PRO A 330 3.89 6.89 -23.52
N VAL A 331 2.76 6.22 -23.33
CA VAL A 331 2.66 4.77 -23.54
C VAL A 331 3.09 4.49 -24.97
N VAL A 332 4.26 3.88 -25.13
CA VAL A 332 4.65 3.32 -26.42
C VAL A 332 3.83 2.04 -26.54
N GLU A 333 2.79 2.06 -27.38
CA GLU A 333 2.11 0.83 -27.76
C GLU A 333 3.18 -0.15 -28.25
N GLN A 334 3.44 -1.17 -27.45
CA GLN A 334 4.28 -2.27 -27.93
C GLN A 334 3.53 -2.86 -29.15
N PRO A 335 4.19 -2.98 -30.29
CA PRO A 335 3.57 -3.66 -31.41
C PRO A 335 3.08 -5.01 -30.89
N GLU A 336 1.80 -5.29 -31.11
CA GLU A 336 1.16 -6.56 -30.77
C GLU A 336 2.16 -7.68 -31.10
N GLN A 337 2.72 -8.30 -30.05
CA GLN A 337 3.53 -9.49 -30.27
C GLN A 337 2.59 -10.50 -30.91
N GLN A 338 2.69 -10.61 -32.23
CA GLN A 338 2.04 -11.71 -32.95
C GLN A 338 2.40 -12.97 -32.17
N ALA A 339 1.36 -13.63 -31.66
CA ALA A 339 1.51 -14.90 -30.98
C ALA A 339 2.52 -15.74 -31.77
N PRO A 340 3.52 -16.35 -31.13
CA PRO A 340 4.48 -17.17 -31.84
C PRO A 340 3.68 -18.14 -32.70
N GLN A 341 3.82 -18.02 -34.02
CA GLN A 341 3.32 -19.06 -34.88
C GLN A 341 3.96 -20.34 -34.37
N GLU A 342 3.14 -21.29 -33.93
CA GLU A 342 3.60 -22.64 -33.65
C GLU A 342 4.32 -23.14 -34.90
N GLU A 343 5.62 -22.85 -35.00
CA GLU A 343 6.49 -23.68 -35.77
C GLU A 343 6.34 -25.07 -35.16
N THR A 344 5.56 -25.89 -35.82
CA THR A 344 5.58 -27.34 -35.63
C THR A 344 7.04 -27.76 -35.75
N GLN A 345 7.77 -27.69 -34.62
CA GLN A 345 9.05 -28.36 -34.49
C GLN A 345 8.74 -29.85 -34.70
N ARG A 346 8.80 -30.28 -35.95
CA ARG A 346 9.07 -31.65 -36.28
C ARG A 346 10.37 -32.00 -35.56
N SER A 347 10.22 -32.47 -34.30
CA SER A 347 11.31 -33.13 -33.60
C SER A 347 11.69 -34.31 -34.46
N PHE A 348 12.70 -34.10 -35.32
CA PHE A 348 13.31 -35.16 -36.11
C PHE A 348 13.89 -36.14 -35.09
N ARG A 349 13.19 -37.25 -34.91
CA ARG A 349 13.57 -38.32 -33.94
C ARG A 349 14.80 -39.06 -34.49
N TRP A 350 15.93 -38.38 -34.55
CA TRP A 350 17.20 -38.92 -35.04
C TRP A 350 17.66 -40.17 -34.32
N TRP A 351 17.23 -40.40 -33.08
CA TRP A 351 17.48 -41.61 -32.31
C TRP A 351 16.82 -42.86 -32.92
N LEU A 352 15.76 -42.73 -33.73
CA LEU A 352 15.16 -43.84 -34.48
C LEU A 352 16.07 -44.33 -35.60
N ALA A 353 16.99 -43.50 -36.10
CA ALA A 353 17.99 -43.91 -37.08
C ALA A 353 19.20 -44.61 -36.42
N ALA A 354 19.42 -44.43 -35.12
CA ALA A 354 20.52 -45.08 -34.41
C ALA A 354 20.28 -46.57 -34.10
N ILE A 355 19.03 -47.01 -34.06
CA ILE A 355 18.66 -48.41 -33.75
C ILE A 355 19.13 -49.37 -34.84
N PRO A 356 18.94 -49.16 -36.16
CA PRO A 356 19.42 -50.08 -37.17
C PRO A 356 20.96 -50.09 -37.27
N LEU A 357 21.64 -49.00 -36.93
CA LEU A 357 23.09 -48.93 -36.92
C LEU A 357 23.71 -49.78 -35.79
N ALA A 358 23.11 -49.71 -34.61
CA ALA A 358 23.53 -50.54 -33.47
C ALA A 358 23.29 -52.03 -33.70
N ALA A 359 22.17 -52.38 -34.35
CA ALA A 359 21.87 -53.78 -34.71
C ALA A 359 22.85 -54.31 -35.74
N ALA A 360 23.25 -53.53 -36.75
CA ALA A 360 24.23 -53.91 -37.77
C ALA A 360 25.63 -54.13 -37.16
N LEU A 361 26.05 -53.25 -36.21
CA LEU A 361 27.31 -53.42 -35.49
C LEU A 361 27.33 -54.68 -34.64
N LEU A 362 26.22 -54.96 -33.95
CA LEU A 362 26.08 -56.18 -33.10
C LEU A 362 26.17 -57.44 -33.97
N ALA A 363 25.55 -57.46 -35.15
CA ALA A 363 25.58 -58.55 -36.09
C ALA A 363 27.02 -58.80 -36.64
N LEU A 364 27.77 -57.72 -36.92
CA LEU A 364 29.15 -57.79 -37.36
C LEU A 364 30.09 -58.38 -36.27
N VAL A 365 29.89 -57.96 -35.03
CA VAL A 365 30.66 -58.49 -33.90
C VAL A 365 30.37 -60.00 -33.67
N LEU A 366 29.11 -60.38 -33.72
CA LEU A 366 28.70 -61.76 -33.59
C LEU A 366 29.25 -62.62 -34.73
N CYS A 367 29.26 -62.14 -35.96
CA CYS A 367 29.83 -62.81 -37.13
C CYS A 367 31.35 -62.98 -36.98
N GLN A 368 32.05 -61.96 -36.45
CA GLN A 368 33.49 -62.03 -36.19
C GLN A 368 33.82 -63.02 -35.08
N LEU A 369 33.01 -63.06 -34.01
CA LEU A 369 33.18 -64.02 -32.94
C LEU A 369 32.92 -65.46 -33.42
N TRP A 370 31.95 -65.66 -34.31
CA TRP A 370 31.66 -66.97 -34.89
C TRP A 370 32.76 -67.41 -35.84
N ARG A 371 33.36 -66.50 -36.63
CA ARG A 371 34.53 -66.79 -37.49
C ARG A 371 35.80 -67.12 -36.69
N ARG A 372 35.96 -66.63 -35.47
CA ARG A 372 37.09 -66.94 -34.59
C ARG A 372 36.92 -68.23 -33.82
N ARG A 373 35.75 -68.85 -33.80
CA ARG A 373 35.46 -70.12 -33.16
C ARG A 373 35.39 -71.31 -34.15
N ARG A 374 35.63 -71.07 -35.46
CA ARG A 374 35.93 -72.08 -36.46
C ARG A 374 37.44 -71.99 -36.84
#